data_cd516149cf81f8614c0cd77dee8bd06d
#
_entry.id   cd516149cf81f8614c0cd77dee8bd06d
#
_cell.length_a   1.000
_cell.length_b   1.000
_cell.length_c   1.000
_cell.angle_alpha   90.00
_cell.angle_beta   90.00
_cell.angle_gamma   90.00
#
_symmetry.space_group_name_H-M   'P 1'
#
loop_
_entity.id
_entity.type
_entity.pdbx_description
1 polymer ?
#
loop_
_entity_poly.entity_id
_entity_poly.type
_entity_poly.pdbx_seq_one_letter_code
_entity_poly.pdbx_strand_id
1 'polypeptide(L)'
;MEQPSSKALFTPAKTQRASEAIYNQIYPKIISGELRPGDRLPPERELAEMFQRSRPVVREALRMLQQEGLIETAVGSSGGAVIRGVSLKSVEEPLKNLVAMGAINLDELLEYRHINDRSCARLAAIHHTEEDAEAL
;
A
#
# COMPACT_ATOMS: atom_id res chain seq x y z
N MET A 1 34.34 21.44 14.56
CA MET A 1 33.83 20.54 13.51
C MET A 1 32.48 21.10 13.08
N GLU A 2 32.44 21.86 11.98
CA GLU A 2 31.18 22.36 11.41
C GLU A 2 30.40 21.19 10.81
N GLN A 3 29.18 20.98 11.27
CA GLN A 3 28.28 20.02 10.62
C GLN A 3 27.93 20.57 9.23
N PRO A 4 28.04 19.75 8.15
CA PRO A 4 27.65 20.19 6.82
C PRO A 4 26.18 20.60 6.83
N SER A 5 25.91 21.81 6.36
CA SER A 5 24.57 22.35 6.23
C SER A 5 23.71 21.37 5.43
N SER A 6 22.57 20.95 5.99
CA SER A 6 21.64 20.01 5.35
C SER A 6 21.19 20.43 3.95
N LYS A 7 21.30 21.72 3.60
CA LYS A 7 21.05 22.26 2.25
C LYS A 7 22.03 21.78 1.18
N ALA A 8 23.24 21.35 1.55
CA ALA A 8 24.22 20.83 0.60
C ALA A 8 24.00 19.35 0.23
N LEU A 9 23.13 18.66 0.94
CA LEU A 9 22.89 17.22 0.77
C LEU A 9 21.78 16.90 -0.24
N PHE A 10 20.99 17.86 -0.68
CA PHE A 10 19.83 17.63 -1.54
C PHE A 10 19.79 18.56 -2.76
N THR A 11 19.49 17.98 -3.92
CA THR A 11 19.24 18.72 -5.17
C THR A 11 17.76 18.67 -5.55
N PRO A 12 17.19 19.70 -6.20
CA PRO A 12 15.77 19.74 -6.56
C PRO A 12 15.37 18.60 -7.51
N ALA A 13 14.39 17.79 -7.15
CA ALA A 13 13.81 16.75 -8.00
C ALA A 13 12.62 17.34 -8.79
N LYS A 14 12.70 17.32 -10.13
CA LYS A 14 11.70 17.96 -11.00
C LYS A 14 10.61 17.05 -11.61
N THR A 15 10.66 15.73 -11.41
CA THR A 15 9.88 14.79 -12.25
C THR A 15 8.71 14.08 -11.53
N GLN A 16 8.51 14.30 -10.25
CA GLN A 16 7.57 13.53 -9.42
C GLN A 16 6.08 13.81 -9.70
N ARG A 17 5.71 15.01 -10.10
CA ARG A 17 4.30 15.45 -10.20
C ARG A 17 3.42 14.67 -11.19
N ALA A 18 3.97 14.12 -12.28
CA ALA A 18 3.16 13.45 -13.29
C ALA A 18 2.80 12.01 -12.91
N SER A 19 3.71 11.29 -12.23
CA SER A 19 3.45 9.96 -11.68
C SER A 19 2.49 10.02 -10.49
N GLU A 20 2.62 11.01 -9.64
CA GLU A 20 1.69 11.30 -8.54
C GLU A 20 0.27 11.56 -9.05
N ALA A 21 0.12 12.29 -10.16
CA ALA A 21 -1.19 12.56 -10.75
C ALA A 21 -1.87 11.27 -11.25
N ILE A 22 -1.11 10.31 -11.80
CA ILE A 22 -1.63 8.99 -12.19
C ILE A 22 -1.98 8.17 -10.95
N TYR A 23 -1.08 8.12 -9.96
CA TYR A 23 -1.31 7.46 -8.69
C TYR A 23 -2.61 7.96 -8.04
N ASN A 24 -2.80 9.27 -7.94
CA ASN A 24 -3.98 9.90 -7.33
C ASN A 24 -5.29 9.63 -8.11
N GLN A 25 -5.23 9.15 -9.34
CA GLN A 25 -6.42 8.72 -10.08
C GLN A 25 -6.73 7.22 -9.85
N ILE A 26 -5.72 6.38 -9.69
CA ILE A 26 -5.90 4.94 -9.50
C ILE A 26 -6.20 4.61 -8.03
N TYR A 27 -5.44 5.18 -7.10
CA TYR A 27 -5.55 4.92 -5.66
C TYR A 27 -6.98 5.03 -5.11
N PRO A 28 -7.73 6.14 -5.35
CA PRO A 28 -9.10 6.25 -4.84
C PRO A 28 -10.04 5.18 -5.38
N LYS A 29 -9.83 4.70 -6.61
CA LYS A 29 -10.63 3.65 -7.23
C LYS A 29 -10.42 2.29 -6.59
N ILE A 30 -9.19 2.03 -6.11
CA ILE A 30 -8.88 0.83 -5.32
C ILE A 30 -9.53 0.92 -3.94
N ILE A 31 -9.38 2.06 -3.27
CA ILE A 31 -9.90 2.26 -1.91
C ILE A 31 -11.44 2.27 -1.87
N SER A 32 -12.09 2.84 -2.89
CA SER A 32 -13.55 2.84 -3.01
C SER A 32 -14.14 1.47 -3.42
N GLY A 33 -13.28 0.52 -3.85
CA GLY A 33 -13.72 -0.77 -4.36
C GLY A 33 -14.27 -0.74 -5.80
N GLU A 34 -14.10 0.37 -6.52
CA GLU A 34 -14.37 0.45 -7.97
C GLU A 34 -13.41 -0.49 -8.74
N LEU A 35 -12.14 -0.55 -8.30
CA LEU A 35 -11.18 -1.58 -8.69
C LEU A 35 -11.05 -2.59 -7.56
N ARG A 36 -11.43 -3.82 -7.80
CA ARG A 36 -11.50 -4.88 -6.80
C ARG A 36 -10.26 -5.76 -6.79
N PRO A 37 -9.94 -6.41 -5.68
CA PRO A 37 -8.91 -7.44 -5.64
C PRO A 37 -9.15 -8.51 -6.72
N GLY A 38 -8.10 -8.77 -7.51
CA GLY A 38 -8.15 -9.68 -8.67
C GLY A 38 -8.36 -8.97 -10.01
N ASP A 39 -8.84 -7.72 -10.03
CA ASP A 39 -8.95 -6.95 -11.26
C ASP A 39 -7.57 -6.66 -11.85
N ARG A 40 -7.49 -6.62 -13.18
CA ARG A 40 -6.26 -6.31 -13.91
C ARG A 40 -6.30 -4.88 -14.42
N LEU A 41 -5.25 -4.14 -14.14
CA LEU A 41 -5.02 -2.85 -14.82
C LEU A 41 -4.58 -3.10 -16.26
N PRO A 42 -4.92 -2.18 -17.18
CA PRO A 42 -4.40 -2.23 -18.54
C PRO A 42 -2.87 -2.28 -18.56
N PRO A 43 -2.25 -2.87 -19.59
CA PRO A 43 -0.79 -2.85 -19.76
C PRO A 43 -0.21 -1.44 -19.76
N GLU A 44 1.05 -1.29 -19.32
CA GLU A 44 1.73 0.02 -19.25
C GLU A 44 1.62 0.85 -20.53
N ARG A 45 1.58 0.17 -21.71
CA ARG A 45 1.43 0.85 -23.00
C ARG A 45 0.08 1.54 -23.11
N GLU A 46 -0.99 0.82 -22.78
CA GLU A 46 -2.36 1.35 -22.87
C GLU A 46 -2.58 2.44 -21.81
N LEU A 47 -2.07 2.23 -20.59
CA LEU A 47 -2.11 3.27 -19.55
C LEU A 47 -1.36 4.53 -19.99
N ALA A 48 -0.23 4.41 -20.68
CA ALA A 48 0.52 5.55 -21.21
C ALA A 48 -0.29 6.35 -22.25
N GLU A 49 -1.03 5.64 -23.11
CA GLU A 49 -1.94 6.24 -24.08
C GLU A 49 -3.15 6.91 -23.38
N MET A 50 -3.78 6.21 -22.43
CA MET A 50 -4.94 6.73 -21.69
C MET A 50 -4.60 7.98 -20.86
N PHE A 51 -3.46 7.98 -20.18
CA PHE A 51 -3.00 9.12 -19.39
C PHE A 51 -2.26 10.20 -20.18
N GLN A 52 -2.01 9.96 -21.48
CA GLN A 52 -1.20 10.83 -22.34
C GLN A 52 0.17 11.16 -21.69
N ARG A 53 0.83 10.13 -21.16
CA ARG A 53 2.12 10.22 -20.49
C ARG A 53 3.06 9.15 -20.99
N SER A 54 4.37 9.38 -20.77
CA SER A 54 5.39 8.40 -21.15
C SER A 54 5.32 7.14 -20.27
N ARG A 55 5.71 6.00 -20.83
CA ARG A 55 5.76 4.71 -20.11
C ARG A 55 6.57 4.76 -18.80
N PRO A 56 7.74 5.43 -18.71
CA PRO A 56 8.45 5.59 -17.46
C PRO A 56 7.64 6.26 -16.35
N VAL A 57 6.83 7.28 -16.69
CA VAL A 57 5.96 7.98 -15.73
C VAL A 57 4.85 7.05 -15.21
N VAL A 58 4.24 6.27 -16.10
CA VAL A 58 3.23 5.26 -15.73
C VAL A 58 3.85 4.19 -14.83
N ARG A 59 5.02 3.68 -15.22
CA ARG A 59 5.74 2.67 -14.43
C ARG A 59 6.05 3.15 -13.02
N GLU A 60 6.44 4.41 -12.87
CA GLU A 60 6.71 4.98 -11.56
C GLU A 60 5.44 5.07 -10.70
N ALA A 61 4.31 5.48 -11.28
CA ALA A 61 3.03 5.47 -10.59
C ALA A 61 2.60 4.06 -10.14
N LEU A 62 2.79 3.05 -11.01
CA LEU A 62 2.52 1.65 -10.66
C LEU A 62 3.47 1.14 -9.56
N ARG A 63 4.75 1.56 -9.57
CA ARG A 63 5.69 1.23 -8.48
C ARG A 63 5.23 1.79 -7.14
N MET A 64 4.72 3.03 -7.11
CA MET A 64 4.17 3.62 -5.88
C MET A 64 3.02 2.76 -5.32
N LEU A 65 2.05 2.38 -6.17
CA LEU A 65 0.95 1.49 -5.78
C LEU A 65 1.45 0.11 -5.32
N GLN A 66 2.49 -0.42 -5.97
CA GLN A 66 3.10 -1.70 -5.61
C GLN A 66 3.84 -1.64 -4.27
N GLN A 67 4.54 -0.55 -3.99
CA GLN A 67 5.21 -0.34 -2.70
C GLN A 67 4.23 -0.30 -1.53
N GLU A 68 3.02 0.21 -1.76
CA GLU A 68 1.93 0.19 -0.79
C GLU A 68 1.18 -1.15 -0.72
N GLY A 69 1.58 -2.11 -1.58
CA GLY A 69 0.97 -3.44 -1.60
C GLY A 69 -0.42 -3.49 -2.23
N LEU A 70 -0.84 -2.42 -2.92
CA LEU A 70 -2.16 -2.30 -3.54
C LEU A 70 -2.25 -3.05 -4.87
N ILE A 71 -1.12 -3.22 -5.56
CA ILE A 71 -1.03 -3.98 -6.80
C ILE A 71 0.16 -4.92 -6.79
N GLU A 72 0.10 -5.94 -7.64
CA GLU A 72 1.23 -6.83 -7.93
C GLU A 72 1.45 -6.89 -9.44
N THR A 73 2.72 -6.87 -9.86
CA THR A 73 3.07 -7.03 -11.27
C THR A 73 2.98 -8.51 -11.65
N ALA A 74 2.08 -8.85 -12.57
CA ALA A 74 2.01 -10.19 -13.12
C ALA A 74 3.19 -10.41 -14.08
N VAL A 75 4.03 -11.40 -13.79
CA VAL A 75 5.11 -11.84 -14.68
C VAL A 75 4.50 -12.75 -15.75
N GLY A 76 4.56 -12.33 -17.01
CA GLY A 76 4.08 -13.14 -18.15
C GLY A 76 3.80 -12.32 -19.39
N SER A 77 3.53 -12.99 -20.52
CA SER A 77 3.32 -12.40 -21.84
C SER A 77 2.11 -11.44 -21.96
N SER A 78 1.20 -11.47 -21.01
CA SER A 78 0.05 -10.56 -20.89
C SER A 78 0.29 -9.43 -19.89
N GLY A 79 1.55 -9.08 -19.61
CA GLY A 79 2.03 -8.15 -18.59
C GLY A 79 1.04 -7.04 -18.24
N GLY A 80 0.68 -6.99 -16.97
CA GLY A 80 -0.18 -5.97 -16.37
C GLY A 80 -0.08 -6.07 -14.85
N ALA A 81 -0.58 -5.07 -14.16
CA ALA A 81 -0.66 -5.11 -12.71
C ALA A 81 -2.03 -5.68 -12.30
N VAL A 82 -2.05 -6.50 -11.25
CA VAL A 82 -3.28 -7.03 -10.64
C VAL A 82 -3.51 -6.32 -9.32
N ILE A 83 -4.73 -5.88 -9.10
CA ILE A 83 -5.14 -5.26 -7.83
C ILE A 83 -5.06 -6.31 -6.72
N ARG A 84 -4.38 -5.98 -5.64
CA ARG A 84 -4.37 -6.77 -4.41
C ARG A 84 -5.33 -6.18 -3.40
N GLY A 85 -5.91 -7.04 -2.58
CA GLY A 85 -6.58 -6.60 -1.35
C GLY A 85 -5.54 -6.05 -0.37
N VAL A 86 -5.97 -5.15 0.49
CA VAL A 86 -5.13 -4.68 1.61
C VAL A 86 -4.68 -5.89 2.42
N SER A 87 -3.39 -6.16 2.39
CA SER A 87 -2.80 -7.29 3.13
C SER A 87 -2.16 -6.74 4.41
N LEU A 88 -2.21 -7.51 5.48
CA LEU A 88 -1.50 -7.18 6.72
C LEU A 88 0.01 -6.97 6.49
N LYS A 89 0.58 -7.56 5.42
CA LYS A 89 1.98 -7.38 5.04
C LYS A 89 2.33 -5.92 4.68
N SER A 90 1.37 -5.15 4.15
CA SER A 90 1.61 -3.74 3.82
C SER A 90 1.76 -2.86 5.07
N VAL A 91 1.31 -3.32 6.23
CA VAL A 91 1.42 -2.63 7.52
C VAL A 91 2.60 -3.16 8.34
N GLU A 92 3.03 -4.40 8.09
CA GLU A 92 4.05 -5.11 8.87
C GLU A 92 5.41 -4.39 8.87
N GLU A 93 5.93 -4.04 7.69
CA GLU A 93 7.24 -3.39 7.58
C GLU A 93 7.26 -1.96 8.16
N PRO A 94 6.28 -1.08 7.86
CA PRO A 94 6.17 0.21 8.54
C PRO A 94 6.10 0.09 10.07
N LEU A 95 5.34 -0.89 10.58
CA LEU A 95 5.22 -1.11 12.02
C LEU A 95 6.55 -1.59 12.64
N LYS A 96 7.24 -2.54 11.99
CA LYS A 96 8.59 -2.97 12.41
C LYS A 96 9.57 -1.80 12.49
N ASN A 97 9.54 -0.92 11.49
CA ASN A 97 10.41 0.26 11.46
C ASN A 97 10.09 1.21 12.61
N LEU A 98 8.81 1.46 12.91
CA LEU A 98 8.41 2.30 14.06
C LEU A 98 8.89 1.74 15.39
N VAL A 99 8.80 0.42 15.58
CA VAL A 99 9.32 -0.26 16.77
C VAL A 99 10.85 -0.19 16.82
N ALA A 100 11.53 -0.47 15.71
CA ALA A 100 12.99 -0.44 15.64
C ALA A 100 13.59 0.95 15.88
N MET A 101 12.88 2.00 15.48
CA MET A 101 13.26 3.39 15.73
C MET A 101 12.90 3.89 17.15
N GLY A 102 12.25 3.05 17.96
CA GLY A 102 11.78 3.45 19.30
C GLY A 102 10.63 4.47 19.29
N ALA A 103 10.00 4.68 18.12
CA ALA A 103 8.84 5.57 17.99
C ALA A 103 7.57 4.95 18.60
N ILE A 104 7.53 3.63 18.71
CA ILE A 104 6.50 2.86 19.40
C ILE A 104 7.21 1.93 20.37
N ASN A 105 6.82 1.97 21.63
CA ASN A 105 7.29 1.01 22.63
C ASN A 105 6.57 -0.33 22.41
N LEU A 106 7.33 -1.41 22.39
CA LEU A 106 6.76 -2.75 22.19
C LEU A 106 5.77 -3.13 23.30
N ASP A 107 6.05 -2.75 24.55
CA ASP A 107 5.16 -3.03 25.68
C ASP A 107 3.83 -2.30 25.54
N GLU A 108 3.84 -1.04 25.13
CA GLU A 108 2.62 -0.26 24.84
C GLU A 108 1.82 -0.85 23.68
N LEU A 109 2.51 -1.34 22.64
CA LEU A 109 1.89 -2.01 21.51
C LEU A 109 1.21 -3.33 21.94
N LEU A 110 1.86 -4.10 22.79
CA LEU A 110 1.32 -5.34 23.34
C LEU A 110 0.12 -5.08 24.25
N GLU A 111 0.17 -4.03 25.07
CA GLU A 111 -0.95 -3.61 25.90
C GLU A 111 -2.16 -3.19 25.05
N TYR A 112 -1.94 -2.36 24.03
CA TYR A 112 -2.96 -1.97 23.06
C TYR A 112 -3.58 -3.20 22.36
N ARG A 113 -2.74 -4.12 21.90
CA ARG A 113 -3.18 -5.36 21.27
C ARG A 113 -4.04 -6.19 22.24
N HIS A 114 -3.61 -6.35 23.47
CA HIS A 114 -4.36 -7.13 24.48
C HIS A 114 -5.76 -6.57 24.74
N ILE A 115 -5.90 -5.25 24.80
CA ILE A 115 -7.19 -4.58 24.95
C ILE A 115 -8.08 -4.84 23.73
N ASN A 116 -7.52 -4.72 22.52
CA ASN A 116 -8.27 -4.93 21.27
C ASN A 116 -8.66 -6.39 21.07
N ASP A 117 -7.73 -7.33 21.25
CA ASP A 117 -7.98 -8.77 21.07
C ASP A 117 -9.12 -9.24 21.97
N ARG A 118 -9.16 -8.77 23.22
CA ARG A 118 -10.23 -9.08 24.15
C ARG A 118 -11.57 -8.52 23.70
N SER A 119 -11.60 -7.30 23.21
CA SER A 119 -12.81 -6.64 22.69
C SER A 119 -13.30 -7.31 21.41
N CYS A 120 -12.38 -7.63 20.49
CA CYS A 120 -12.68 -8.34 19.25
C CYS A 120 -13.24 -9.74 19.52
N ALA A 121 -12.62 -10.51 20.41
CA ALA A 121 -13.09 -11.84 20.79
C ALA A 121 -14.51 -11.80 21.37
N ARG A 122 -14.79 -10.81 22.22
CA ARG A 122 -16.14 -10.61 22.77
C ARG A 122 -17.17 -10.29 21.70
N LEU A 123 -16.83 -9.38 20.78
CA LEU A 123 -17.72 -9.00 19.69
C LEU A 123 -17.93 -10.15 18.71
N ALA A 124 -16.89 -10.89 18.39
CA ALA A 124 -16.99 -12.10 17.57
C ALA A 124 -17.93 -13.14 18.21
N ALA A 125 -17.79 -13.38 19.52
CA ALA A 125 -18.67 -14.30 20.24
C ALA A 125 -20.15 -13.87 20.25
N ILE A 126 -20.42 -12.56 20.13
CA ILE A 126 -21.79 -12.02 20.09
C ILE A 126 -22.38 -12.05 18.67
N HIS A 127 -21.54 -11.81 17.66
CA HIS A 127 -21.99 -11.56 16.28
C HIS A 127 -21.65 -12.68 15.30
N HIS A 128 -20.99 -13.78 15.74
CA HIS A 128 -20.65 -14.88 14.85
C HIS A 128 -21.90 -15.53 14.26
N THR A 129 -21.75 -16.01 13.04
CA THR A 129 -22.73 -16.87 12.37
C THR A 129 -22.31 -18.33 12.50
N GLU A 130 -23.22 -19.27 12.18
CA GLU A 130 -22.88 -20.70 12.12
C GLU A 130 -21.75 -20.95 11.10
N GLU A 131 -21.73 -20.21 9.99
CA GLU A 131 -20.72 -20.29 8.95
C GLU A 131 -19.33 -19.83 9.44
N ASP A 132 -19.28 -18.81 10.29
CA ASP A 132 -18.04 -18.35 10.94
C ASP A 132 -17.50 -19.39 11.93
N ALA A 133 -18.38 -20.11 12.63
CA ALA A 133 -18.00 -21.14 13.58
C ALA A 133 -17.48 -22.41 12.90
N GLU A 134 -17.93 -22.73 11.68
CA GLU A 134 -17.44 -23.85 10.89
C GLU A 134 -16.09 -23.55 10.22
N ALA A 135 -15.74 -22.26 10.05
CA ALA A 135 -14.49 -21.81 9.42
C ALA A 135 -13.29 -21.72 10.40
N LEU A 136 -13.52 -21.87 11.71
CA LEU A 136 -12.51 -21.85 12.77
C LEU A 136 -11.98 -23.25 13.09
#